data_c20266e2a4ff1cb9e1790f32107836b8
#
_entry.id   c20266e2a4ff1cb9e1790f32107836b8
#
_cell.length_a   1.000
_cell.length_b   1.000
_cell.length_c   1.000
_cell.angle_alpha   90.00
_cell.angle_beta   90.00
_cell.angle_gamma   90.00
#
_symmetry.space_group_name_H-M   'P 1'
#
loop_
_entity.id
_entity.type
_entity.pdbx_description
1 polymer ?
#
loop_
_entity_poly.entity_id
_entity_poly.type
_entity_poly.pdbx_seq_one_letter_code
_entity_poly.pdbx_strand_id
1 'polypeptide(L)'
;MKITDIKTYLVEAHRRNWVFIEVETDEGVTGVGEATIEPFERTMVTLIEDYKRTVIGKDPSAIEYLWEDRYRGQFLRSDLLVNVALSAIEIACWDIKGKV
;
A
#
# COMPACT_ATOMS: atom_id res chain seq x y z
N MET A 1 0.59 -5.15 17.23
CA MET A 1 1.41 -4.74 16.06
C MET A 1 0.76 -3.56 15.37
N LYS A 2 1.54 -2.57 15.03
CA LYS A 2 1.06 -1.36 14.37
C LYS A 2 1.95 -1.03 13.18
N ILE A 3 1.34 -0.53 12.11
CA ILE A 3 2.06 -0.03 10.95
C ILE A 3 2.79 1.25 11.34
N THR A 4 4.08 1.30 11.06
CA THR A 4 4.93 2.46 11.39
C THR A 4 5.32 3.27 10.16
N ASP A 5 5.39 2.64 9.00
CA ASP A 5 5.77 3.34 7.77
C ASP A 5 5.36 2.53 6.55
N ILE A 6 5.26 3.20 5.42
CA ILE A 6 5.17 2.55 4.10
C ILE A 6 6.25 3.18 3.24
N LYS A 7 7.19 2.37 2.78
CA LYS A 7 8.23 2.83 1.86
C LYS A 7 7.86 2.46 0.45
N THR A 8 8.15 3.35 -0.49
CA THR A 8 7.88 3.12 -1.90
C THR A 8 9.20 3.02 -2.65
N TYR A 9 9.23 2.12 -3.63
CA TYR A 9 10.42 1.88 -4.44
C TYR A 9 10.01 1.90 -5.91
N LEU A 10 10.54 2.89 -6.64
CA LEU A 10 10.33 2.98 -8.07
C LEU A 10 11.52 2.31 -8.76
N VAL A 11 11.31 1.12 -9.27
CA VAL A 11 12.38 0.31 -9.87
C VAL A 11 12.29 0.41 -11.37
N GLU A 12 13.37 0.86 -11.99
CA GLU A 12 13.44 0.97 -13.43
C GLU A 12 13.63 -0.41 -14.06
N ALA A 13 12.77 -0.75 -15.01
CA ALA A 13 12.86 -1.98 -15.77
C ALA A 13 12.90 -1.66 -17.25
N HIS A 14 13.19 -2.67 -18.09
CA HIS A 14 13.50 -2.44 -19.50
C HIS A 14 12.44 -1.65 -20.27
N ARG A 15 11.14 -1.91 -20.03
CA ARG A 15 10.05 -1.25 -20.76
C ARG A 15 9.17 -0.38 -19.90
N ARG A 16 9.22 -0.57 -18.58
CA ARG A 16 8.39 0.15 -17.64
C ARG A 16 9.08 0.24 -16.29
N ASN A 17 8.59 1.12 -15.45
CA ASN A 17 9.04 1.16 -14.07
C ASN A 17 8.11 0.33 -13.22
N TRP A 18 8.66 -0.34 -12.23
CA TRP A 18 7.90 -1.11 -11.26
C TRP A 18 7.76 -0.30 -9.98
N VAL A 19 6.58 -0.32 -9.40
CA VAL A 19 6.34 0.34 -8.11
C VAL A 19 6.13 -0.74 -7.06
N PHE A 20 7.07 -0.85 -6.13
CA PHE A 20 6.95 -1.75 -4.99
C PHE A 20 6.73 -0.93 -3.73
N ILE A 21 5.99 -1.49 -2.79
CA ILE A 21 5.83 -0.90 -1.48
C ILE A 21 6.26 -1.88 -0.41
N GLU A 22 6.74 -1.35 0.71
CA GLU A 22 7.07 -2.14 1.88
C GLU A 22 6.36 -1.52 3.08
N VAL A 23 5.48 -2.28 3.70
CA VAL A 23 4.80 -1.86 4.92
C VAL A 23 5.62 -2.32 6.10
N GLU A 24 6.01 -1.38 6.95
CA GLU A 24 6.82 -1.65 8.13
C GLU A 24 5.96 -1.61 9.38
N THR A 25 6.33 -2.41 10.37
CA THR A 25 5.61 -2.49 11.64
C THR A 25 6.56 -2.24 12.81
N ASP A 26 5.96 -1.96 13.97
CA ASP A 26 6.70 -1.73 15.21
C ASP A 26 7.33 -3.01 15.79
N GLU A 27 7.01 -4.18 15.24
CA GLU A 27 7.59 -5.45 15.69
C GLU A 27 8.64 -6.00 14.72
N GLY A 28 9.08 -5.18 13.77
CA GLY A 28 10.14 -5.56 12.84
C GLY A 28 9.70 -6.48 11.70
N VAL A 29 8.44 -6.86 11.66
CA VAL A 29 7.89 -7.63 10.54
C VAL A 29 7.50 -6.66 9.43
N THR A 30 7.88 -6.97 8.20
CA THR A 30 7.54 -6.14 7.05
C THR A 30 6.78 -6.95 6.00
N GLY A 31 6.02 -6.26 5.18
CA GLY A 31 5.29 -6.88 4.08
C GLY A 31 5.50 -6.11 2.79
N VAL A 32 5.47 -6.82 1.67
CA VAL A 32 5.73 -6.25 0.34
C VAL A 32 4.50 -6.37 -0.53
N GLY A 33 4.21 -5.31 -1.25
CA GLY A 33 3.17 -5.30 -2.27
C GLY A 33 3.67 -4.60 -3.53
N GLU A 34 2.92 -4.70 -4.60
CA GLU A 34 3.24 -4.04 -5.86
C GLU A 34 2.08 -3.18 -6.30
N ALA A 35 2.38 -1.94 -6.69
CA ALA A 35 1.38 -0.96 -7.14
C ALA A 35 1.71 -0.43 -8.52
N THR A 36 2.27 -1.25 -9.39
CA THR A 36 2.66 -0.83 -10.73
C THR A 36 1.42 -0.51 -11.58
N ILE A 37 1.43 0.67 -12.17
CA ILE A 37 0.41 1.07 -13.14
C ILE A 37 1.04 2.00 -14.16
N GLU A 38 1.10 1.56 -15.40
CA GLU A 38 1.71 2.31 -16.49
C GLU A 38 0.66 3.22 -17.13
N PRO A 39 0.94 4.50 -17.41
CA PRO A 39 2.23 5.20 -17.24
C PRO A 39 2.28 6.07 -15.97
N PHE A 40 1.50 5.77 -14.95
CA PHE A 40 1.29 6.64 -13.78
C PHE A 40 2.11 6.21 -12.55
N GLU A 41 3.33 5.69 -12.75
CA GLU A 41 4.14 5.16 -11.67
C GLU A 41 4.47 6.22 -10.62
N ARG A 42 4.86 7.43 -11.06
CA ARG A 42 5.16 8.51 -10.11
C ARG A 42 3.91 8.99 -9.38
N THR A 43 2.79 9.04 -10.09
CA THR A 43 1.51 9.38 -9.48
C THR A 43 1.14 8.37 -8.41
N MET A 44 1.38 7.09 -8.68
CA MET A 44 1.11 6.03 -7.72
C MET A 44 1.96 6.18 -6.47
N VAL A 45 3.24 6.51 -6.61
CA VAL A 45 4.12 6.74 -5.46
C VAL A 45 3.54 7.86 -4.58
N THR A 46 3.12 8.95 -5.18
CA THR A 46 2.52 10.07 -4.44
C THR A 46 1.21 9.66 -3.76
N LEU A 47 0.40 8.89 -4.46
CA LEU A 47 -0.88 8.41 -3.90
C LEU A 47 -0.65 7.51 -2.68
N ILE A 48 0.33 6.61 -2.75
CA ILE A 48 0.70 5.76 -1.61
C ILE A 48 1.16 6.63 -0.44
N GLU A 49 1.96 7.66 -0.70
CA GLU A 49 2.40 8.59 0.33
C GLU A 49 1.21 9.30 1.00
N ASP A 50 0.19 9.63 0.23
CA ASP A 50 -1.02 10.23 0.79
C ASP A 50 -1.77 9.24 1.68
N TYR A 51 -1.89 7.98 1.27
CA TYR A 51 -2.54 6.96 2.08
C TYR A 51 -1.76 6.59 3.32
N LYS A 52 -0.45 6.66 3.26
CA LYS A 52 0.42 6.33 4.39
C LYS A 52 -0.01 7.01 5.67
N ARG A 53 -0.33 8.30 5.60
CA ARG A 53 -0.73 9.06 6.79
C ARG A 53 -1.98 8.52 7.46
N THR A 54 -2.80 7.81 6.72
CA THR A 54 -4.08 7.32 7.23
C THR A 54 -3.99 5.90 7.77
N VAL A 55 -2.95 5.14 7.40
CA VAL A 55 -2.78 3.76 7.86
C VAL A 55 -1.73 3.62 8.95
N ILE A 56 -0.85 4.59 9.13
CA ILE A 56 0.12 4.57 10.22
C ILE A 56 -0.62 4.48 11.55
N GLY A 57 -0.15 3.61 12.42
CA GLY A 57 -0.75 3.35 13.72
C GLY A 57 -1.86 2.30 13.71
N LYS A 58 -2.27 1.84 12.54
CA LYS A 58 -3.30 0.82 12.41
C LYS A 58 -2.69 -0.57 12.49
N ASP A 59 -3.55 -1.55 12.82
CA ASP A 59 -3.15 -2.96 12.90
C ASP A 59 -3.17 -3.56 11.50
N PRO A 60 -2.01 -4.05 10.99
CA PRO A 60 -1.97 -4.64 9.66
C PRO A 60 -2.74 -5.95 9.53
N SER A 61 -3.10 -6.59 10.63
CA SER A 61 -3.91 -7.82 10.57
C SER A 61 -5.39 -7.54 10.38
N ALA A 62 -5.84 -6.32 10.62
CA ALA A 62 -7.23 -5.90 10.39
C ALA A 62 -7.42 -5.48 8.93
N ILE A 63 -7.13 -6.37 8.00
CA ILE A 63 -7.02 -6.07 6.56
C ILE A 63 -8.34 -5.57 5.98
N GLU A 64 -9.43 -6.26 6.26
CA GLU A 64 -10.73 -5.86 5.72
C GLU A 64 -11.17 -4.50 6.23
N TYR A 65 -10.91 -4.23 7.50
CA TYR A 65 -11.23 -2.93 8.09
C TYR A 65 -10.43 -1.81 7.41
N LEU A 66 -9.12 -2.03 7.19
CA LEU A 66 -8.27 -1.03 6.54
C LEU A 66 -8.77 -0.73 5.14
N TRP A 67 -9.13 -1.77 4.38
CA TRP A 67 -9.62 -1.60 3.02
C TRP A 67 -10.95 -0.84 3.01
N GLU A 68 -11.91 -1.24 3.82
CA GLU A 68 -13.22 -0.60 3.86
C GLU A 68 -13.13 0.84 4.34
N ASP A 69 -12.33 1.08 5.38
CA ASP A 69 -12.15 2.43 5.91
C ASP A 69 -11.63 3.38 4.84
N ARG A 70 -10.62 2.94 4.09
CA ARG A 70 -10.06 3.78 3.03
C ARG A 70 -10.96 3.88 1.81
N TYR A 71 -11.56 2.79 1.41
CA TYR A 71 -12.43 2.77 0.24
C TYR A 71 -13.69 3.60 0.45
N ARG A 72 -14.38 3.38 1.55
CA ARG A 72 -15.64 4.06 1.84
C ARG A 72 -15.46 5.50 2.29
N GLY A 73 -14.33 5.81 2.89
CA GLY A 73 -14.02 7.17 3.36
C GLY A 73 -13.65 8.14 2.25
N GLN A 74 -13.57 7.69 1.03
CA GLN A 74 -13.14 8.50 -0.10
C GLN A 74 -14.29 9.07 -0.89
N PHE A 75 -14.05 10.25 -1.45
CA PHE A 75 -14.98 10.87 -2.37
C PHE A 75 -15.05 10.12 -3.70
N LEU A 76 -13.88 9.68 -4.22
CA LEU A 76 -13.78 8.91 -5.45
C LEU A 76 -13.54 7.43 -5.10
N ARG A 77 -14.55 6.59 -5.29
CA ARG A 77 -14.48 5.19 -4.86
C ARG A 77 -14.10 4.20 -5.94
N SER A 78 -14.39 4.49 -7.18
CA SER A 78 -14.22 3.53 -8.29
C SER A 78 -13.06 3.88 -9.19
N ASP A 79 -12.08 4.60 -8.69
CA ASP A 79 -10.92 5.00 -9.45
C ASP A 79 -9.92 3.85 -9.53
N LEU A 80 -9.40 3.61 -10.73
CA LEU A 80 -8.42 2.54 -10.93
C LEU A 80 -7.15 2.75 -10.12
N LEU A 81 -6.63 3.98 -10.08
CA LEU A 81 -5.41 4.28 -9.32
C LEU A 81 -5.61 4.01 -7.84
N VAL A 82 -6.73 4.43 -7.31
CA VAL A 82 -7.07 4.22 -5.91
C VAL A 82 -7.16 2.74 -5.58
N ASN A 83 -7.82 1.97 -6.44
CA ASN A 83 -7.97 0.53 -6.23
C ASN A 83 -6.63 -0.19 -6.27
N VAL A 84 -5.74 0.20 -7.17
CA VAL A 84 -4.39 -0.39 -7.25
C VAL A 84 -3.60 -0.06 -5.99
N ALA A 85 -3.66 1.18 -5.51
CA ALA A 85 -2.97 1.59 -4.30
C ALA A 85 -3.46 0.81 -3.08
N LEU A 86 -4.77 0.71 -2.90
CA LEU A 86 -5.35 -0.02 -1.78
C LEU A 86 -5.04 -1.52 -1.85
N SER A 87 -5.08 -2.08 -3.06
CA SER A 87 -4.73 -3.49 -3.28
C SER A 87 -3.28 -3.77 -2.89
N ALA A 88 -2.36 -2.88 -3.24
CA ALA A 88 -0.95 -3.05 -2.89
C ALA A 88 -0.75 -3.06 -1.39
N ILE A 89 -1.39 -2.13 -0.68
CA ILE A 89 -1.32 -2.07 0.78
C ILE A 89 -1.93 -3.33 1.40
N GLU A 90 -3.06 -3.77 0.89
CA GLU A 90 -3.72 -4.99 1.36
C GLU A 90 -2.82 -6.21 1.17
N ILE A 91 -2.22 -6.36 0.00
CA ILE A 91 -1.32 -7.48 -0.28
C ILE A 91 -0.12 -7.47 0.68
N ALA A 92 0.45 -6.29 0.93
CA ALA A 92 1.54 -6.17 1.89
C ALA A 92 1.11 -6.58 3.29
N CYS A 93 -0.11 -6.25 3.69
CA CYS A 93 -0.65 -6.67 4.99
C CYS A 93 -0.88 -8.18 5.05
N TRP A 94 -1.34 -8.80 3.96
CA TRP A 94 -1.45 -10.25 3.88
C TRP A 94 -0.09 -10.92 4.00
N ASP A 95 0.95 -10.33 3.38
CA ASP A 95 2.31 -10.82 3.52
C ASP A 95 2.77 -10.78 4.97
N ILE A 96 2.49 -9.69 5.69
CA ILE A 96 2.78 -9.59 7.12
C ILE A 96 2.05 -10.68 7.88
N LYS A 97 0.77 -10.87 7.60
CA LYS A 97 -0.04 -11.87 8.29
C LYS A 97 0.51 -13.28 8.10
N GLY A 98 1.00 -13.58 6.90
CA GLY A 98 1.61 -14.87 6.60
C GLY A 98 2.94 -15.11 7.30
N LYS A 99 3.63 -14.06 7.70
CA LYS A 99 4.93 -14.14 8.37
C LYS A 99 4.83 -14.26 9.89
N VAL A 100 3.68 -13.97 10.43
CA VAL A 100 3.48 -13.95 11.89
C VAL A 100 2.99 -15.29 12.43
#